data_40ff2e6f407a33d617c0478a9b029ac5
#
_entry.id   40ff2e6f407a33d617c0478a9b029ac5
#
_cell.length_a   1.000
_cell.length_b   1.000
_cell.length_c   1.000
_cell.angle_alpha   90.00
_cell.angle_beta   90.00
_cell.angle_gamma   90.00
#
_symmetry.space_group_name_H-M   'P 1'
#
loop_
_entity.id
_entity.type
_entity.pdbx_description
1 polymer ?
#
loop_
_entity_poly.entity_id
_entity_poly.type
_entity_poly.pdbx_seq_one_letter_code
_entity_poly.pdbx_strand_id
1 'polypeptide(L)'
;IVSGIAAAIFTFLGGFADKFFGPKRVIIFCISVLILVCILIVGTSRNDFFGISLNELSSFPDNIFLICGVAIGAAGGALQSASRTMLVLQADKDRMTEAFGLYALSGRATSWMAPALIGYVTYMSQNQQLGILPVVGLFIIGLGPLIWVKPN
;
A
#
# COMPACT_ATOMS: atom_id res chain seq x y z
N ILE A 1 5.07 2.47 -15.82
CA ILE A 1 4.18 3.44 -16.49
C ILE A 1 2.71 3.12 -16.19
N VAL A 2 2.25 1.86 -16.40
CA VAL A 2 0.86 1.43 -16.17
C VAL A 2 0.43 1.67 -14.71
N SER A 3 1.25 1.31 -13.73
CA SER A 3 0.98 1.54 -12.31
C SER A 3 0.88 3.03 -11.94
N GLY A 4 1.68 3.88 -12.58
CA GLY A 4 1.63 5.33 -12.38
C GLY A 4 0.34 5.96 -12.92
N ILE A 5 -0.11 5.55 -14.10
CA ILE A 5 -1.38 6.00 -14.69
C ILE A 5 -2.56 5.52 -13.82
N ALA A 6 -2.54 4.26 -13.41
CA ALA A 6 -3.52 3.72 -12.48
C ALA A 6 -3.54 4.52 -11.16
N ALA A 7 -2.37 4.82 -10.57
CA ALA A 7 -2.28 5.63 -9.36
C ALA A 7 -2.94 7.01 -9.55
N ALA A 8 -2.68 7.71 -10.66
CA ALA A 8 -3.26 9.02 -10.94
C ALA A 8 -4.79 8.97 -11.04
N ILE A 9 -5.32 8.03 -11.81
CA ILE A 9 -6.77 7.85 -11.98
C ILE A 9 -7.44 7.50 -10.66
N PHE A 10 -6.89 6.53 -9.92
CA PHE A 10 -7.47 6.07 -8.67
C PHE A 10 -7.25 7.04 -7.50
N THR A 11 -6.24 7.91 -7.54
CA THR A 11 -6.13 9.03 -6.60
C THR A 11 -7.32 9.98 -6.77
N PHE A 12 -7.69 10.28 -8.01
CA PHE A 12 -8.84 11.13 -8.30
C PHE A 12 -10.15 10.47 -7.87
N LEU A 13 -10.35 9.19 -8.21
CA LEU A 13 -11.51 8.41 -7.79
C LEU A 13 -11.54 8.20 -6.25
N GLY A 14 -10.39 8.06 -5.61
CA GLY A 14 -10.25 7.96 -4.16
C GLY A 14 -10.78 9.18 -3.44
N GLY A 15 -10.55 10.39 -3.98
CA GLY A 15 -11.14 11.62 -3.45
C GLY A 15 -12.67 11.63 -3.48
N PHE A 16 -13.28 11.00 -4.49
CA PHE A 16 -14.73 10.78 -4.50
C PHE A 16 -15.18 9.75 -3.47
N ALA A 17 -14.46 8.64 -3.36
CA ALA A 17 -14.77 7.59 -2.39
C ALA A 17 -14.70 8.09 -0.94
N ASP A 18 -13.73 8.95 -0.62
CA ASP A 18 -13.61 9.59 0.70
C ASP A 18 -14.87 10.38 1.09
N LYS A 19 -15.52 11.00 0.12
CA LYS A 19 -16.72 11.80 0.33
C LYS A 19 -17.95 10.94 0.68
N PHE A 20 -18.03 9.72 0.14
CA PHE A 20 -19.19 8.83 0.34
C PHE A 20 -19.01 7.87 1.51
N PHE A 21 -17.81 7.31 1.67
CA PHE A 21 -17.53 6.26 2.66
C PHE A 21 -16.77 6.76 3.89
N GLY A 22 -16.21 7.96 3.81
CA GLY A 22 -15.33 8.53 4.82
C GLY A 22 -13.88 8.03 4.71
N PRO A 23 -12.89 8.89 4.99
CA PRO A 23 -11.47 8.60 4.73
C PRO A 23 -10.95 7.40 5.51
N LYS A 24 -11.41 7.19 6.76
CA LYS A 24 -10.98 6.04 7.58
C LYS A 24 -11.29 4.70 6.92
N ARG A 25 -12.51 4.53 6.38
CA ARG A 25 -12.92 3.28 5.74
C ARG A 25 -12.15 3.03 4.45
N VAL A 26 -11.91 4.10 3.68
CA VAL A 26 -11.12 4.03 2.44
C VAL A 26 -9.68 3.63 2.76
N ILE A 27 -9.06 4.20 3.79
CA ILE A 27 -7.71 3.83 4.22
C ILE A 27 -7.63 2.35 4.61
N ILE A 28 -8.56 1.87 5.46
CA ILE A 28 -8.59 0.46 5.89
C ILE A 28 -8.75 -0.47 4.67
N PHE A 29 -9.65 -0.13 3.75
CA PHE A 29 -9.87 -0.91 2.54
C PHE A 29 -8.60 -0.96 1.66
N CYS A 30 -7.96 0.19 1.41
CA CYS A 30 -6.74 0.27 0.61
C CYS A 30 -5.59 -0.53 1.23
N ILE A 31 -5.39 -0.44 2.54
CA ILE A 31 -4.36 -1.22 3.24
C ILE A 31 -4.67 -2.72 3.15
N SER A 32 -5.93 -3.13 3.30
CA SER A 32 -6.33 -4.53 3.17
C SER A 32 -6.05 -5.06 1.76
N VAL A 33 -6.34 -4.28 0.72
CA VAL A 33 -6.02 -4.62 -0.68
C VAL A 33 -4.50 -4.74 -0.87
N LEU A 34 -3.72 -3.80 -0.32
CA LEU A 34 -2.26 -3.85 -0.43
C LEU A 34 -1.67 -5.09 0.27
N ILE A 35 -2.17 -5.45 1.44
CA ILE A 35 -1.77 -6.68 2.14
C ILE A 35 -2.07 -7.91 1.27
N LEU A 36 -3.28 -7.99 0.71
CA LEU A 36 -3.69 -9.10 -0.15
C LEU A 36 -2.79 -9.20 -1.38
N VAL A 37 -2.50 -8.08 -2.04
CA VAL A 37 -1.61 -8.02 -3.20
C VAL A 37 -0.19 -8.46 -2.84
N CYS A 38 0.34 -8.01 -1.70
CA CYS A 38 1.65 -8.46 -1.22
C CYS A 38 1.70 -9.97 -0.97
N ILE A 39 0.65 -10.55 -0.38
CA ILE A 39 0.54 -12.00 -0.17
C ILE A 39 0.49 -12.74 -1.51
N LEU A 40 -0.27 -12.24 -2.49
CA LEU A 40 -0.32 -12.82 -3.83
C LEU A 40 1.05 -12.80 -4.51
N ILE A 41 1.79 -11.69 -4.41
CA ILE A 41 3.13 -11.58 -5.00
C ILE A 41 4.10 -12.57 -4.33
N VAL A 42 4.05 -12.69 -3.00
CA VAL A 42 4.89 -13.67 -2.26
C VAL A 42 4.55 -15.10 -2.66
N GLY A 43 3.27 -15.42 -2.90
CA GLY A 43 2.81 -16.75 -3.31
C GLY A 43 3.00 -17.07 -4.79
N THR A 44 3.34 -16.09 -5.64
CA THR A 44 3.46 -16.27 -7.09
C THR A 44 4.93 -16.31 -7.49
N SER A 45 5.43 -17.46 -7.94
CA SER A 45 6.73 -17.62 -8.59
C SER A 45 6.56 -17.80 -10.10
N ARG A 46 7.63 -17.67 -10.87
CA ARG A 46 7.58 -17.86 -12.32
C ARG A 46 7.13 -19.27 -12.72
N ASN A 47 7.48 -20.26 -11.90
CA ASN A 47 7.20 -21.67 -12.17
C ASN A 47 6.12 -22.25 -11.25
N ASP A 48 5.78 -21.55 -10.15
CA ASP A 48 4.86 -22.05 -9.13
C ASP A 48 3.88 -20.97 -8.70
N PHE A 49 2.62 -21.35 -8.58
CA PHE A 49 1.57 -20.53 -7.94
C PHE A 49 1.13 -21.24 -6.67
N PHE A 50 1.49 -20.72 -5.49
CA PHE A 50 1.23 -21.34 -4.19
C PHE A 50 1.64 -22.82 -4.11
N GLY A 51 2.76 -23.21 -4.77
CA GLY A 51 3.25 -24.60 -4.78
C GLY A 51 2.62 -25.48 -5.85
N ILE A 52 1.82 -24.92 -6.76
CA ILE A 52 1.29 -25.63 -7.93
C ILE A 52 2.17 -25.28 -9.13
N SER A 53 2.86 -26.28 -9.70
CA SER A 53 3.73 -26.08 -10.86
C SER A 53 2.93 -25.62 -12.08
N LEU A 54 3.34 -24.50 -12.67
CA LEU A 54 2.77 -23.94 -13.89
C LEU A 54 3.63 -24.33 -15.10
N ASN A 55 3.00 -24.50 -16.26
CA ASN A 55 3.73 -24.75 -17.51
C ASN A 55 4.64 -23.54 -17.85
N GLU A 56 5.89 -23.80 -18.28
CA GLU A 56 6.89 -22.76 -18.59
C GLU A 56 6.44 -21.71 -19.65
N LEU A 57 5.46 -22.05 -20.48
CA LEU A 57 4.87 -21.18 -21.51
C LEU A 57 3.64 -20.39 -21.03
N SER A 58 3.29 -20.48 -19.76
CA SER A 58 2.10 -19.80 -19.22
C SER A 58 2.38 -18.30 -19.01
N SER A 59 1.61 -17.44 -19.67
CA SER A 59 1.58 -15.99 -19.39
C SER A 59 0.83 -15.63 -18.10
N PHE A 60 0.37 -16.63 -17.35
CA PHE A 60 -0.45 -16.45 -16.15
C PHE A 60 0.28 -15.67 -15.04
N PRO A 61 1.55 -15.95 -14.70
CA PRO A 61 2.28 -15.19 -13.70
C PRO A 61 2.48 -13.72 -14.11
N ASP A 62 2.81 -13.47 -15.39
CA ASP A 62 3.03 -12.11 -15.90
C ASP A 62 1.76 -11.26 -15.80
N ASN A 63 0.61 -11.84 -16.12
CA ASN A 63 -0.69 -11.17 -15.99
C ASN A 63 -1.04 -10.87 -14.53
N ILE A 64 -0.74 -11.79 -13.60
CA ILE A 64 -0.93 -11.56 -12.16
C ILE A 64 -0.05 -10.41 -11.70
N PHE A 65 1.23 -10.38 -12.06
CA PHE A 65 2.12 -9.27 -11.70
C PHE A 65 1.65 -7.94 -12.27
N LEU A 66 1.11 -7.91 -13.48
CA LEU A 66 0.57 -6.70 -14.08
C LEU A 66 -0.68 -6.21 -13.32
N ILE A 67 -1.61 -7.12 -13.00
CA ILE A 67 -2.81 -6.81 -12.19
C ILE A 67 -2.41 -6.33 -10.80
N CYS A 68 -1.46 -7.00 -10.15
CA CYS A 68 -0.92 -6.58 -8.86
C CYS A 68 -0.30 -5.18 -8.93
N GLY A 69 0.47 -4.88 -10.00
CA GLY A 69 1.05 -3.55 -10.22
C GLY A 69 -0.01 -2.45 -10.36
N VAL A 70 -1.10 -2.72 -11.09
CA VAL A 70 -2.23 -1.82 -11.21
C VAL A 70 -2.92 -1.63 -9.86
N ALA A 71 -3.16 -2.72 -9.13
CA ALA A 71 -3.80 -2.68 -7.81
C ALA A 71 -2.97 -1.90 -6.77
N ILE A 72 -1.64 -2.06 -6.77
CA ILE A 72 -0.73 -1.29 -5.92
C ILE A 72 -0.82 0.20 -6.26
N GLY A 73 -0.76 0.55 -7.54
CA GLY A 73 -0.90 1.93 -8.00
C GLY A 73 -2.23 2.55 -7.58
N ALA A 74 -3.31 1.82 -7.80
CA ALA A 74 -4.66 2.24 -7.46
C ALA A 74 -4.85 2.44 -5.95
N ALA A 75 -4.53 1.42 -5.16
CA ALA A 75 -4.67 1.46 -3.71
C ALA A 75 -3.72 2.47 -3.07
N GLY A 76 -2.48 2.57 -3.56
CA GLY A 76 -1.50 3.55 -3.07
C GLY A 76 -1.93 4.99 -3.35
N GLY A 77 -2.47 5.27 -4.54
CA GLY A 77 -2.99 6.58 -4.90
C GLY A 77 -4.20 6.99 -4.03
N ALA A 78 -5.18 6.09 -3.89
CA ALA A 78 -6.35 6.31 -3.05
C ALA A 78 -5.96 6.47 -1.56
N LEU A 79 -5.00 5.68 -1.07
CA LEU A 79 -4.48 5.78 0.29
C LEU A 79 -3.85 7.14 0.57
N GLN A 80 -3.06 7.68 -0.37
CA GLN A 80 -2.46 9.02 -0.24
C GLN A 80 -3.52 10.12 -0.18
N SER A 81 -4.57 10.04 -1.01
CA SER A 81 -5.68 10.98 -0.99
C SER A 81 -6.41 10.92 0.37
N ALA A 82 -6.85 9.73 0.77
CA ALA A 82 -7.61 9.52 1.99
C ALA A 82 -6.85 9.90 3.27
N SER A 83 -5.53 9.64 3.32
CA SER A 83 -4.70 10.01 4.47
C SER A 83 -4.58 11.53 4.65
N ARG A 84 -4.50 12.29 3.56
CA ARG A 84 -4.51 13.76 3.59
C ARG A 84 -5.87 14.31 4.00
N THR A 85 -6.96 13.73 3.49
CA THR A 85 -8.32 14.10 3.89
C THR A 85 -8.53 13.85 5.38
N MET A 86 -8.07 12.70 5.88
CA MET A 86 -8.16 12.37 7.30
C MET A 86 -7.35 13.33 8.17
N LEU A 87 -6.15 13.74 7.72
CA LEU A 87 -5.33 14.74 8.40
C LEU A 87 -6.07 16.07 8.53
N VAL A 88 -6.69 16.55 7.44
CA VAL A 88 -7.45 17.82 7.43
C VAL A 88 -8.64 17.76 8.40
N LEU A 89 -9.32 16.61 8.49
CA LEU A 89 -10.47 16.45 9.39
C LEU A 89 -10.07 16.39 10.88
N GLN A 90 -8.84 15.95 11.18
CA GLN A 90 -8.37 15.80 12.55
C GLN A 90 -7.49 16.97 13.05
N ALA A 91 -6.90 17.72 12.13
CA ALA A 91 -6.04 18.84 12.47
C ALA A 91 -6.87 20.04 12.96
N ASP A 92 -6.34 20.73 13.96
CA ASP A 92 -6.89 22.02 14.39
C ASP A 92 -6.74 23.05 13.25
N LYS A 93 -7.79 23.82 12.98
CA LYS A 93 -7.82 24.80 11.89
C LYS A 93 -6.73 25.85 12.02
N ASP A 94 -6.40 26.24 13.25
CA ASP A 94 -5.39 27.26 13.53
C ASP A 94 -3.96 26.74 13.39
N ARG A 95 -3.76 25.40 13.40
CA ARG A 95 -2.45 24.74 13.36
C ARG A 95 -2.30 23.80 12.15
N MET A 96 -3.06 24.01 11.10
CA MET A 96 -3.08 23.15 9.92
C MET A 96 -1.69 23.00 9.26
N THR A 97 -0.92 24.09 9.19
CA THR A 97 0.43 24.09 8.61
C THR A 97 1.39 23.20 9.41
N GLU A 98 1.30 23.22 10.73
CA GLU A 98 2.11 22.35 11.61
C GLU A 98 1.74 20.88 11.42
N ALA A 99 0.43 20.57 11.32
CA ALA A 99 -0.06 19.23 11.11
C ALA A 99 0.47 18.64 9.78
N PHE A 100 0.42 19.41 8.68
CA PHE A 100 0.99 19.00 7.41
C PHE A 100 2.52 18.86 7.45
N GLY A 101 3.19 19.74 8.19
CA GLY A 101 4.64 19.65 8.42
C GLY A 101 5.03 18.36 9.13
N LEU A 102 4.33 18.01 10.21
CA LEU A 102 4.55 16.77 10.96
C LEU A 102 4.24 15.53 10.12
N TYR A 103 3.16 15.56 9.34
CA TYR A 103 2.80 14.49 8.42
C TYR A 103 3.89 14.26 7.36
N ALA A 104 4.38 15.31 6.74
CA ALA A 104 5.45 15.23 5.75
C ALA A 104 6.77 14.76 6.38
N LEU A 105 7.09 15.23 7.58
CA LEU A 105 8.29 14.81 8.31
C LEU A 105 8.24 13.33 8.67
N SER A 106 7.13 12.85 9.22
CA SER A 106 6.96 11.44 9.58
C SER A 106 7.07 10.53 8.35
N GLY A 107 6.46 10.92 7.22
CA GLY A 107 6.56 10.19 5.97
C GLY A 107 8.00 10.12 5.44
N ARG A 108 8.75 11.21 5.50
CA ARG A 108 10.15 11.23 5.08
C ARG A 108 11.06 10.46 6.03
N ALA A 109 10.84 10.58 7.35
CA ALA A 109 11.62 9.88 8.35
C ALA A 109 11.48 8.35 8.24
N THR A 110 10.32 7.86 7.81
CA THR A 110 10.05 6.41 7.67
C THR A 110 10.25 5.86 6.25
N SER A 111 10.43 6.73 5.25
CA SER A 111 10.51 6.32 3.83
C SER A 111 11.65 5.36 3.51
N TRP A 112 12.76 5.41 4.26
CA TRP A 112 13.91 4.51 4.10
C TRP A 112 13.69 3.13 4.74
N MET A 113 12.75 3.01 5.69
CA MET A 113 12.56 1.77 6.46
C MET A 113 12.11 0.61 5.57
N ALA A 114 11.15 0.83 4.68
CA ALA A 114 10.66 -0.21 3.80
C ALA A 114 11.75 -0.74 2.85
N PRO A 115 12.49 0.11 2.09
CA PRO A 115 13.59 -0.36 1.26
C PRO A 115 14.70 -1.05 2.05
N ALA A 116 15.05 -0.55 3.24
CA ALA A 116 16.07 -1.17 4.09
C ALA A 116 15.67 -2.56 4.56
N LEU A 117 14.42 -2.72 5.03
CA LEU A 117 13.89 -4.02 5.47
C LEU A 117 13.76 -5.01 4.30
N ILE A 118 13.28 -4.56 3.13
CA ILE A 118 13.23 -5.38 1.93
C ILE A 118 14.63 -5.86 1.56
N GLY A 119 15.59 -4.95 1.50
CA GLY A 119 16.99 -5.28 1.16
C GLY A 119 17.59 -6.27 2.16
N TYR A 120 17.40 -6.04 3.45
CA TYR A 120 17.91 -6.91 4.50
C TYR A 120 17.33 -8.34 4.42
N VAL A 121 16.00 -8.45 4.33
CA VAL A 121 15.34 -9.77 4.25
C VAL A 121 15.66 -10.48 2.93
N THR A 122 15.73 -9.75 1.81
CA THR A 122 16.15 -10.32 0.52
C THR A 122 17.57 -10.85 0.58
N TYR A 123 18.47 -10.11 1.24
CA TYR A 123 19.87 -10.55 1.41
C TYR A 123 19.96 -11.83 2.26
N MET A 124 19.21 -11.89 3.37
CA MET A 124 19.23 -13.05 4.28
C MET A 124 18.54 -14.28 3.69
N SER A 125 17.42 -14.09 2.98
CA SER A 125 16.64 -15.20 2.40
C SER A 125 17.11 -15.63 1.01
N GLN A 126 17.95 -14.83 0.35
CA GLN A 126 18.35 -15.02 -1.06
C GLN A 126 17.15 -15.14 -2.03
N ASN A 127 15.98 -14.61 -1.60
CA ASN A 127 14.74 -14.68 -2.35
C ASN A 127 14.04 -13.32 -2.31
N GLN A 128 13.84 -12.71 -3.49
CA GLN A 128 13.19 -11.40 -3.63
C GLN A 128 11.73 -11.39 -3.18
N GLN A 129 11.04 -12.52 -3.32
CA GLN A 129 9.63 -12.63 -2.92
C GLN A 129 9.48 -12.55 -1.41
N LEU A 130 10.35 -13.23 -0.65
CA LEU A 130 10.36 -13.15 0.80
C LEU A 130 10.77 -11.75 1.31
N GLY A 131 11.50 -11.00 0.49
CA GLY A 131 11.84 -9.61 0.79
C GLY A 131 10.64 -8.67 0.94
N ILE A 132 9.47 -9.02 0.42
CA ILE A 132 8.24 -8.22 0.54
C ILE A 132 7.53 -8.43 1.88
N LEU A 133 7.78 -9.53 2.58
CA LEU A 133 7.11 -9.84 3.87
C LEU A 133 7.21 -8.73 4.93
N PRO A 134 8.34 -8.03 5.12
CA PRO A 134 8.40 -6.93 6.07
C PRO A 134 7.41 -5.79 5.76
N VAL A 135 7.09 -5.55 4.49
CA VAL A 135 6.12 -4.53 4.09
C VAL A 135 4.72 -4.91 4.57
N VAL A 136 4.36 -6.20 4.48
CA VAL A 136 3.10 -6.71 5.05
C VAL A 136 3.05 -6.47 6.55
N GLY A 137 4.15 -6.75 7.26
CA GLY A 137 4.27 -6.45 8.70
C GLY A 137 4.07 -4.98 9.02
N LEU A 138 4.67 -4.07 8.25
CA LEU A 138 4.49 -2.63 8.42
C LEU A 138 3.03 -2.19 8.18
N PHE A 139 2.35 -2.76 7.19
CA PHE A 139 0.93 -2.47 6.95
C PHE A 139 0.05 -2.96 8.11
N ILE A 140 0.31 -4.13 8.67
CA ILE A 140 -0.44 -4.66 9.82
C ILE A 140 -0.21 -3.78 11.06
N ILE A 141 1.04 -3.38 11.31
CA ILE A 141 1.36 -2.45 12.42
C ILE A 141 0.66 -1.10 12.22
N GLY A 142 0.60 -0.60 10.98
CA GLY A 142 -0.11 0.64 10.65
C GLY A 142 -1.62 0.56 10.82
N LEU A 143 -2.23 -0.60 10.56
CA LEU A 143 -3.66 -0.84 10.76
C LEU A 143 -4.07 -0.79 12.23
N GLY A 144 -3.24 -1.26 13.15
CA GLY A 144 -3.55 -1.33 14.57
C GLY A 144 -4.00 0.02 15.16
N PRO A 145 -3.14 1.05 15.14
CA PRO A 145 -3.52 2.39 15.63
C PRO A 145 -4.69 3.01 14.87
N LEU A 146 -4.79 2.75 13.56
CA LEU A 146 -5.85 3.31 12.72
C LEU A 146 -7.25 2.88 13.16
N ILE A 147 -7.39 1.64 13.66
CA ILE A 147 -8.68 1.14 14.16
C ILE A 147 -9.13 1.97 15.37
N TRP A 148 -8.20 2.39 16.23
CA TRP A 148 -8.49 3.13 17.47
C TRP A 148 -8.74 4.61 17.23
N VAL A 149 -8.30 5.17 16.11
CA VAL A 149 -8.58 6.57 15.75
C VAL A 149 -10.07 6.71 15.47
N LYS A 150 -10.77 7.55 16.25
CA LYS A 150 -12.16 7.91 15.97
C LYS A 150 -12.17 9.08 14.99
N PRO A 151 -12.84 8.97 13.84
CA PRO A 151 -13.09 10.13 13.00
C PRO A 151 -14.09 11.03 13.73
N ASN A 152 -13.71 12.27 13.96
CA ASN A 152 -14.64 13.31 14.40
C ASN A 152 -15.49 13.78 13.23
#